data_24f3b64acadd9b65b72619b8d27d69f8
#
_entry.id   24f3b64acadd9b65b72619b8d27d69f8
#
_cell.length_a   1.000
_cell.length_b   1.000
_cell.length_c   1.000
_cell.angle_alpha   90.00
_cell.angle_beta   90.00
_cell.angle_gamma   90.00
#
_symmetry.space_group_name_H-M   'P 1'
#
loop_
_entity.id
_entity.type
_entity.pdbx_description
1 polymer ?
#
loop_
_entity_poly.entity_id
_entity_poly.type
_entity_poly.pdbx_seq_one_letter_code
_entity_poly.pdbx_strand_id
1 'polypeptide(L)'
;MSFERWRPRTDYTRQEQVLRRRLTRTGKLFGFLRDCRRELFSDEFQAELEAMYRDTGAGREPVPPAVLAMAILLQAYEGASDAEAVELTVVDLRWQMVLDRLGCDGPAFGQGTLVAFRDRLIRTEMDRRLLERTVELARQTKAFDFKKLPKTLRVAIDSSPLEGAGRVEDTINLLGHAARKVAQCAADLLGWSIERVAKEAGIPVLLEPSVKKALDLEWSAPDAKAEAINILVEQLDSLDEWLRDKLPAEMKRPPLQDHVDTLAQIRAQDLEPDPSGGGRTRIRHGVAPDRRVSIEDSEMRHGRKSKTKLFHGYKRHIGLDLDTLLLVACAVTPANRPEEEAAPALKADIDRQERAIAALYIDRGYIASPVVNDVLDGGGEIICKPWVPRNGDLFSKADFKINLRDRTITCPAGEVEPIDLGADVEFNADACDRCEMRDQCTTAAPGHGRTVTIADSEFLQQRLRKLTKTRAGRARVRARVSVEHSLAHLGRRQGRRARYRGVRKNLFDVRRTAAVQNLETVHRRLGVTEAGLRRAA
;
A
#
# COMPACT_ATOMS: atom_id res chain seq x y z
N MET A 1 -28.75 -22.10 -5.95
CA MET A 1 -27.76 -23.14 -5.59
C MET A 1 -27.64 -23.18 -4.09
N SER A 2 -27.92 -24.32 -3.45
CA SER A 2 -27.49 -24.48 -2.06
C SER A 2 -26.02 -24.94 -2.11
N PHE A 3 -25.14 -24.15 -1.50
CA PHE A 3 -23.76 -24.59 -1.33
C PHE A 3 -23.70 -25.67 -0.26
N GLU A 4 -22.96 -26.75 -0.52
CA GLU A 4 -22.56 -27.63 0.56
C GLU A 4 -21.57 -26.87 1.46
N ARG A 5 -21.97 -26.57 2.70
CA ARG A 5 -21.10 -25.90 3.67
C ARG A 5 -19.97 -26.84 4.07
N TRP A 6 -18.78 -26.28 4.17
CA TRP A 6 -17.64 -27.02 4.66
C TRP A 6 -17.79 -27.35 6.14
N ARG A 7 -17.94 -28.63 6.42
CA ARG A 7 -18.08 -29.17 7.78
C ARG A 7 -16.93 -30.14 8.07
N PRO A 8 -15.71 -29.63 8.28
CA PRO A 8 -14.56 -30.49 8.50
C PRO A 8 -14.71 -31.26 9.81
N ARG A 9 -14.18 -32.49 9.87
CA ARG A 9 -14.22 -33.32 11.07
C ARG A 9 -13.53 -32.66 12.25
N THR A 10 -14.07 -32.88 13.45
CA THR A 10 -13.48 -32.39 14.72
C THR A 10 -12.44 -33.36 15.25
N ASP A 11 -12.78 -34.65 15.21
CA ASP A 11 -11.93 -35.71 15.76
C ASP A 11 -10.71 -35.96 14.87
N TYR A 12 -9.60 -36.29 15.52
CA TYR A 12 -8.35 -36.60 14.85
C TYR A 12 -8.35 -38.05 14.34
N THR A 13 -8.08 -38.24 13.07
CA THR A 13 -7.72 -39.54 12.54
C THR A 13 -6.37 -40.01 13.08
N ARG A 14 -6.08 -41.32 13.04
CA ARG A 14 -4.77 -41.85 13.41
C ARG A 14 -3.64 -41.21 12.60
N GLN A 15 -3.88 -40.96 11.32
CA GLN A 15 -2.89 -40.31 10.44
C GLN A 15 -2.63 -38.85 10.82
N GLU A 16 -3.68 -38.09 11.11
CA GLU A 16 -3.55 -36.72 11.60
C GLU A 16 -2.78 -36.65 12.92
N GLN A 17 -3.04 -37.57 13.84
CA GLN A 17 -2.31 -37.63 15.13
C GLN A 17 -0.82 -37.87 14.91
N VAL A 18 -0.44 -38.79 14.01
CA VAL A 18 0.96 -39.05 13.66
C VAL A 18 1.59 -37.83 13.01
N LEU A 19 0.89 -37.21 12.05
CA LEU A 19 1.36 -36.00 11.36
C LEU A 19 1.58 -34.85 12.36
N ARG A 20 0.60 -34.57 13.23
CA ARG A 20 0.67 -33.50 14.23
C ARG A 20 1.86 -33.65 15.18
N ARG A 21 2.20 -34.87 15.62
CA ARG A 21 3.38 -35.14 16.46
C ARG A 21 4.68 -34.80 15.75
N ARG A 22 4.71 -34.88 14.41
CA ARG A 22 5.89 -34.58 13.58
C ARG A 22 5.95 -33.12 13.14
N LEU A 23 4.86 -32.34 13.28
CA LEU A 23 4.86 -30.92 13.01
C LEU A 23 5.70 -30.20 14.08
N THR A 24 6.93 -29.91 13.73
CA THR A 24 7.89 -29.21 14.58
C THR A 24 7.79 -27.69 14.33
N ARG A 25 8.88 -26.97 14.49
CA ARG A 25 8.97 -25.51 14.50
C ARG A 25 8.21 -24.79 13.37
N THR A 26 8.30 -25.26 12.13
CA THR A 26 7.72 -24.59 10.94
C THR A 26 6.30 -25.06 10.62
N GLY A 27 5.92 -26.23 11.07
CA GLY A 27 4.60 -26.81 10.75
C GLY A 27 3.53 -26.60 11.81
N LYS A 28 3.85 -25.98 12.94
CA LYS A 28 2.90 -25.83 14.08
C LYS A 28 1.65 -25.02 13.73
N LEU A 29 1.73 -24.06 12.82
CA LEU A 29 0.57 -23.30 12.39
C LEU A 29 -0.45 -24.18 11.67
N PHE A 30 -0.04 -25.19 10.89
CA PHE A 30 -0.97 -26.12 10.24
C PHE A 30 -1.81 -26.89 11.28
N GLY A 31 -1.18 -27.34 12.38
CA GLY A 31 -1.91 -27.98 13.49
C GLY A 31 -2.93 -27.02 14.11
N PHE A 32 -2.55 -25.78 14.36
CA PHE A 32 -3.45 -24.75 14.87
C PHE A 32 -4.60 -24.45 13.89
N LEU A 33 -4.30 -24.26 12.60
CA LEU A 33 -5.33 -24.04 11.57
C LEU A 33 -6.31 -25.20 11.48
N ARG A 34 -5.82 -26.45 11.57
CA ARG A 34 -6.68 -27.63 11.64
C ARG A 34 -7.62 -27.58 12.84
N ASP A 35 -7.11 -27.14 13.99
CA ASP A 35 -7.88 -27.10 15.23
C ASP A 35 -8.93 -26.00 15.23
N CYS A 36 -8.63 -24.83 14.67
CA CYS A 36 -9.52 -23.67 14.71
C CYS A 36 -10.32 -23.45 13.41
N ARG A 37 -10.26 -24.36 12.43
CA ARG A 37 -10.90 -24.18 11.13
C ARG A 37 -12.41 -24.00 11.19
N ARG A 38 -13.11 -24.66 12.15
CA ARG A 38 -14.55 -24.51 12.35
C ARG A 38 -14.91 -23.16 12.96
N GLU A 39 -14.16 -22.72 13.94
CA GLU A 39 -14.33 -21.42 14.57
C GLU A 39 -13.99 -20.28 13.60
N LEU A 40 -12.93 -20.45 12.79
CA LEU A 40 -12.56 -19.48 11.76
C LEU A 40 -13.62 -19.36 10.67
N PHE A 41 -14.17 -20.50 10.22
CA PHE A 41 -15.22 -20.60 9.21
C PHE A 41 -16.54 -21.06 9.83
N SER A 42 -17.08 -20.24 10.77
CA SER A 42 -18.40 -20.47 11.35
C SER A 42 -19.51 -20.48 10.29
N ASP A 43 -20.69 -21.02 10.62
CA ASP A 43 -21.81 -21.08 9.69
C ASP A 43 -22.24 -19.69 9.20
N GLU A 44 -22.13 -18.66 10.06
CA GLU A 44 -22.42 -17.26 9.73
C GLU A 44 -21.40 -16.72 8.69
N PHE A 45 -20.12 -16.95 8.93
CA PHE A 45 -19.08 -16.49 8.01
C PHE A 45 -19.11 -17.26 6.67
N GLN A 46 -19.46 -18.54 6.69
CA GLN A 46 -19.69 -19.29 5.45
C GLN A 46 -20.86 -18.71 4.65
N ALA A 47 -21.96 -18.32 5.31
CA ALA A 47 -23.07 -17.64 4.65
C ALA A 47 -22.65 -16.30 4.00
N GLU A 48 -21.79 -15.51 4.66
CA GLU A 48 -21.22 -14.29 4.07
C GLU A 48 -20.39 -14.59 2.81
N LEU A 49 -19.60 -15.67 2.83
CA LEU A 49 -18.81 -16.10 1.67
C LEU A 49 -19.69 -16.63 0.53
N GLU A 50 -20.77 -17.35 0.84
CA GLU A 50 -21.78 -17.83 -0.11
C GLU A 50 -22.49 -16.67 -0.82
N ALA A 51 -22.77 -15.58 -0.11
CA ALA A 51 -23.43 -14.39 -0.64
C ALA A 51 -22.64 -13.68 -1.76
N MET A 52 -21.34 -13.97 -1.92
CA MET A 52 -20.54 -13.46 -3.06
C MET A 52 -20.94 -14.10 -4.41
N TYR A 53 -21.71 -15.15 -4.40
CA TYR A 53 -22.07 -15.89 -5.60
C TYR A 53 -23.52 -15.56 -6.00
N ARG A 54 -23.74 -15.53 -7.31
CA ARG A 54 -25.10 -15.43 -7.86
C ARG A 54 -25.70 -16.81 -7.97
N ASP A 55 -26.96 -16.97 -7.59
CA ASP A 55 -27.70 -18.17 -7.87
C ASP A 55 -28.13 -18.17 -9.35
N THR A 56 -27.47 -19.00 -10.15
CA THR A 56 -27.79 -19.14 -11.58
C THR A 56 -28.60 -20.37 -11.88
N GLY A 57 -28.83 -21.25 -10.90
CA GLY A 57 -29.54 -22.53 -11.09
C GLY A 57 -28.86 -23.49 -12.08
N ALA A 58 -27.72 -23.11 -12.67
CA ALA A 58 -27.02 -23.87 -13.69
C ALA A 58 -25.53 -24.04 -13.35
N GLY A 59 -24.91 -25.11 -13.82
CA GLY A 59 -23.47 -25.38 -13.67
C GLY A 59 -23.14 -26.49 -12.69
N ARG A 60 -21.83 -26.79 -12.60
CA ARG A 60 -21.29 -27.79 -11.67
C ARG A 60 -21.38 -27.26 -10.24
N GLU A 61 -21.62 -28.14 -9.28
CA GLU A 61 -21.58 -27.80 -7.86
C GLU A 61 -20.26 -27.13 -7.49
N PRO A 62 -20.31 -25.94 -6.90
CA PRO A 62 -19.09 -25.17 -6.61
C PRO A 62 -18.35 -25.75 -5.40
N VAL A 63 -17.02 -25.65 -5.43
CA VAL A 63 -16.20 -25.93 -4.24
C VAL A 63 -16.63 -25.01 -3.10
N PRO A 64 -16.82 -25.53 -1.86
CA PRO A 64 -17.21 -24.71 -0.72
C PRO A 64 -16.32 -23.47 -0.57
N PRO A 65 -16.88 -22.25 -0.53
CA PRO A 65 -16.10 -21.01 -0.45
C PRO A 65 -15.13 -20.97 0.74
N ALA A 66 -15.48 -21.60 1.85
CA ALA A 66 -14.62 -21.70 3.04
C ALA A 66 -13.33 -22.51 2.78
N VAL A 67 -13.40 -23.57 1.95
CA VAL A 67 -12.20 -24.34 1.53
C VAL A 67 -11.26 -23.46 0.71
N LEU A 68 -11.81 -22.67 -0.22
CA LEU A 68 -11.03 -21.73 -1.04
C LEU A 68 -10.43 -20.60 -0.19
N ALA A 69 -11.18 -20.09 0.78
CA ALA A 69 -10.69 -19.05 1.71
C ALA A 69 -9.56 -19.59 2.60
N MET A 70 -9.67 -20.83 3.11
CA MET A 70 -8.58 -21.48 3.82
C MET A 70 -7.35 -21.67 2.91
N ALA A 71 -7.55 -22.10 1.66
CA ALA A 71 -6.46 -22.22 0.70
C ALA A 71 -5.75 -20.89 0.42
N ILE A 72 -6.47 -19.76 0.35
CA ILE A 72 -5.89 -18.41 0.23
C ILE A 72 -5.00 -18.07 1.44
N LEU A 73 -5.39 -18.47 2.65
CA LEU A 73 -4.55 -18.29 3.86
C LEU A 73 -3.31 -19.18 3.81
N LEU A 74 -3.46 -20.45 3.44
CA LEU A 74 -2.33 -21.37 3.28
C LEU A 74 -1.37 -20.90 2.18
N GLN A 75 -1.90 -20.43 1.05
CA GLN A 75 -1.13 -19.84 -0.04
C GLN A 75 -0.32 -18.62 0.42
N ALA A 76 -0.93 -17.73 1.23
CA ALA A 76 -0.24 -16.58 1.80
C ALA A 76 0.83 -17.00 2.83
N TYR A 77 0.57 -18.07 3.59
CA TYR A 77 1.52 -18.60 4.56
C TYR A 77 2.79 -19.15 3.90
N GLU A 78 2.65 -19.93 2.84
CA GLU A 78 3.78 -20.58 2.14
C GLU A 78 4.37 -19.71 1.02
N GLY A 79 3.67 -18.66 0.58
CA GLY A 79 4.09 -17.83 -0.55
C GLY A 79 3.85 -18.49 -1.92
N ALA A 80 3.06 -19.58 -1.97
CA ALA A 80 2.84 -20.39 -3.15
C ALA A 80 2.12 -19.62 -4.29
N SER A 81 2.42 -19.98 -5.54
CA SER A 81 1.67 -19.53 -6.73
C SER A 81 0.28 -20.20 -6.80
N ASP A 82 -0.56 -19.78 -7.74
CA ASP A 82 -1.88 -20.40 -7.89
C ASP A 82 -1.78 -21.87 -8.36
N ALA A 83 -0.81 -22.18 -9.22
CA ALA A 83 -0.56 -23.55 -9.68
C ALA A 83 -0.02 -24.43 -8.54
N GLU A 84 1.00 -23.93 -7.82
CA GLU A 84 1.55 -24.64 -6.65
C GLU A 84 0.49 -24.86 -5.55
N ALA A 85 -0.41 -23.88 -5.32
CA ALA A 85 -1.48 -24.05 -4.34
C ALA A 85 -2.41 -25.23 -4.70
N VAL A 86 -2.71 -25.43 -5.98
CA VAL A 86 -3.48 -26.59 -6.46
C VAL A 86 -2.71 -27.88 -6.22
N GLU A 87 -1.42 -27.91 -6.61
CA GLU A 87 -0.54 -29.06 -6.43
C GLU A 87 -0.39 -29.45 -4.95
N LEU A 88 -0.18 -28.46 -4.06
CA LEU A 88 -0.06 -28.68 -2.61
C LEU A 88 -1.30 -29.32 -1.99
N THR A 89 -2.50 -29.17 -2.57
CA THR A 89 -3.69 -29.87 -2.09
C THR A 89 -3.64 -31.40 -2.32
N VAL A 90 -2.76 -31.85 -3.22
CA VAL A 90 -2.57 -33.28 -3.54
C VAL A 90 -1.32 -33.85 -2.88
N VAL A 91 -0.20 -33.10 -2.93
CA VAL A 91 1.11 -33.65 -2.53
C VAL A 91 1.51 -33.32 -1.09
N ASP A 92 0.92 -32.30 -0.46
CA ASP A 92 1.29 -31.87 0.89
C ASP A 92 0.27 -32.34 1.93
N LEU A 93 0.68 -33.28 2.77
CA LEU A 93 -0.17 -33.83 3.84
C LEU A 93 -0.62 -32.76 4.86
N ARG A 94 0.13 -31.67 5.03
CA ARG A 94 -0.23 -30.56 5.93
C ARG A 94 -1.44 -29.81 5.37
N TRP A 95 -1.42 -29.52 4.06
CA TRP A 95 -2.54 -28.90 3.35
C TRP A 95 -3.77 -29.81 3.38
N GLN A 96 -3.58 -31.08 3.06
CA GLN A 96 -4.67 -32.07 3.10
C GLN A 96 -5.30 -32.18 4.49
N MET A 97 -4.48 -32.19 5.55
CA MET A 97 -4.95 -32.22 6.93
C MET A 97 -5.81 -30.97 7.26
N VAL A 98 -5.33 -29.76 6.92
CA VAL A 98 -6.06 -28.52 7.19
C VAL A 98 -7.36 -28.45 6.40
N LEU A 99 -7.34 -28.87 5.12
CA LEU A 99 -8.51 -28.86 4.23
C LEU A 99 -9.47 -30.05 4.43
N ASP A 100 -9.18 -30.95 5.39
CA ASP A 100 -9.93 -32.17 5.65
C ASP A 100 -10.00 -33.13 4.45
N ARG A 101 -8.89 -33.31 3.76
CA ARG A 101 -8.75 -34.08 2.51
C ARG A 101 -7.64 -35.14 2.55
N LEU A 102 -7.22 -35.60 3.73
CA LEU A 102 -6.20 -36.63 3.84
C LEU A 102 -6.61 -37.90 3.10
N GLY A 103 -5.74 -38.36 2.21
CA GLY A 103 -5.95 -39.56 1.39
C GLY A 103 -6.81 -39.32 0.13
N CYS A 104 -7.09 -38.07 -0.25
CA CYS A 104 -7.72 -37.76 -1.53
C CYS A 104 -6.67 -37.71 -2.65
N ASP A 105 -6.95 -38.37 -3.77
CA ASP A 105 -6.04 -38.46 -4.91
C ASP A 105 -6.13 -37.27 -5.88
N GLY A 106 -7.23 -36.53 -5.84
CA GLY A 106 -7.47 -35.40 -6.72
C GLY A 106 -7.31 -34.02 -6.02
N PRO A 107 -7.09 -32.96 -6.78
CA PRO A 107 -6.97 -31.62 -6.24
C PRO A 107 -8.27 -31.12 -5.60
N ALA A 108 -8.16 -30.31 -4.55
CA ALA A 108 -9.32 -29.74 -3.86
C ALA A 108 -10.12 -28.78 -4.74
N PHE A 109 -9.44 -28.13 -5.70
CA PHE A 109 -9.99 -27.15 -6.64
C PHE A 109 -9.06 -26.99 -7.84
N GLY A 110 -9.58 -26.45 -8.94
CA GLY A 110 -8.76 -26.05 -10.09
C GLY A 110 -8.20 -24.64 -9.93
N GLN A 111 -7.11 -24.33 -10.65
CA GLN A 111 -6.47 -23.02 -10.64
C GLN A 111 -7.45 -21.88 -11.02
N GLY A 112 -8.26 -22.07 -12.07
CA GLY A 112 -9.28 -21.09 -12.48
C GLY A 112 -10.31 -20.82 -11.38
N THR A 113 -10.69 -21.85 -10.60
CA THR A 113 -11.61 -21.70 -9.46
C THR A 113 -11.01 -20.83 -8.37
N LEU A 114 -9.71 -21.02 -8.03
CA LEU A 114 -9.02 -20.22 -7.03
C LEU A 114 -8.88 -18.75 -7.48
N VAL A 115 -8.52 -18.54 -8.76
CA VAL A 115 -8.43 -17.18 -9.35
C VAL A 115 -9.78 -16.48 -9.32
N ALA A 116 -10.85 -17.15 -9.78
CA ALA A 116 -12.20 -16.58 -9.78
C ALA A 116 -12.71 -16.29 -8.35
N PHE A 117 -12.38 -17.13 -7.38
CA PHE A 117 -12.70 -16.87 -5.98
C PHE A 117 -11.97 -15.65 -5.43
N ARG A 118 -10.66 -15.53 -5.69
CA ARG A 118 -9.89 -14.34 -5.34
C ARG A 118 -10.49 -13.06 -5.93
N ASP A 119 -10.88 -13.08 -7.20
CA ASP A 119 -11.49 -11.92 -7.85
C ASP A 119 -12.85 -11.56 -7.23
N ARG A 120 -13.60 -12.54 -6.72
CA ARG A 120 -14.81 -12.29 -5.94
C ARG A 120 -14.48 -11.63 -4.59
N LEU A 121 -13.53 -12.18 -3.82
CA LEU A 121 -13.07 -11.57 -2.55
C LEU A 121 -12.67 -10.10 -2.75
N ILE A 122 -11.94 -9.81 -3.85
CA ILE A 122 -11.49 -8.46 -4.18
C ILE A 122 -12.66 -7.54 -4.49
N ARG A 123 -13.61 -7.97 -5.33
CA ARG A 123 -14.75 -7.13 -5.75
C ARG A 123 -15.75 -6.86 -4.64
N THR A 124 -15.93 -7.80 -3.73
CA THR A 124 -16.90 -7.70 -2.62
C THR A 124 -16.27 -7.25 -1.30
N GLU A 125 -14.97 -6.94 -1.30
CA GLU A 125 -14.18 -6.59 -0.10
C GLU A 125 -14.18 -7.66 1.01
N MET A 126 -14.55 -8.90 0.69
CA MET A 126 -14.50 -10.01 1.63
C MET A 126 -13.07 -10.42 2.06
N ASP A 127 -12.04 -9.94 1.36
CA ASP A 127 -10.66 -9.99 1.84
C ASP A 127 -10.44 -9.18 3.13
N ARG A 128 -11.16 -8.07 3.32
CA ARG A 128 -11.21 -7.32 4.58
C ARG A 128 -11.89 -8.16 5.66
N ARG A 129 -13.04 -8.72 5.33
CA ARG A 129 -13.81 -9.55 6.25
C ARG A 129 -13.03 -10.78 6.72
N LEU A 130 -12.22 -11.38 5.82
CA LEU A 130 -11.33 -12.49 6.18
C LEU A 130 -10.26 -12.06 7.22
N LEU A 131 -9.72 -10.83 7.12
CA LEU A 131 -8.83 -10.27 8.14
C LEU A 131 -9.57 -10.07 9.47
N GLU A 132 -10.77 -9.49 9.46
CA GLU A 132 -11.61 -9.27 10.65
C GLU A 132 -11.91 -10.59 11.37
N ARG A 133 -12.20 -11.68 10.62
CA ARG A 133 -12.42 -13.02 11.20
C ARG A 133 -11.25 -13.51 12.04
N THR A 134 -10.02 -13.16 11.70
CA THR A 134 -8.86 -13.54 12.52
C THR A 134 -8.81 -12.78 13.85
N VAL A 135 -9.31 -11.55 13.90
CA VAL A 135 -9.45 -10.76 15.14
C VAL A 135 -10.60 -11.30 16.00
N GLU A 136 -11.72 -11.67 15.36
CA GLU A 136 -12.85 -12.31 16.05
C GLU A 136 -12.45 -13.67 16.63
N LEU A 137 -11.72 -14.50 15.89
CA LEU A 137 -11.16 -15.76 16.39
C LEU A 137 -10.27 -15.52 17.62
N ALA A 138 -9.45 -14.48 17.61
CA ALA A 138 -8.64 -14.11 18.77
C ALA A 138 -9.50 -13.78 20.00
N ARG A 139 -10.68 -13.16 19.80
CA ARG A 139 -11.65 -12.87 20.89
C ARG A 139 -12.34 -14.14 21.43
N GLN A 140 -12.58 -15.12 20.57
CA GLN A 140 -13.23 -16.39 20.93
C GLN A 140 -12.26 -17.36 21.61
N THR A 141 -10.97 -17.22 21.38
CA THR A 141 -9.94 -18.08 21.97
C THR A 141 -9.47 -17.56 23.34
N LYS A 142 -8.80 -18.41 24.12
CA LYS A 142 -8.15 -18.03 25.38
C LYS A 142 -6.76 -17.37 25.15
N ALA A 143 -6.44 -16.97 23.91
CA ALA A 143 -5.16 -16.35 23.56
C ALA A 143 -4.97 -15.00 24.29
N PHE A 144 -6.07 -14.29 24.54
CA PHE A 144 -6.09 -13.01 25.22
C PHE A 144 -7.20 -13.00 26.26
N ASP A 145 -6.93 -12.40 27.43
CA ASP A 145 -7.97 -12.11 28.44
C ASP A 145 -8.62 -10.76 28.12
N PHE A 146 -9.57 -10.77 27.18
CA PHE A 146 -10.26 -9.57 26.72
C PHE A 146 -11.03 -8.83 27.83
N LYS A 147 -11.33 -9.49 28.96
CA LYS A 147 -11.94 -8.82 30.13
C LYS A 147 -10.96 -7.88 30.84
N LYS A 148 -9.65 -8.16 30.74
CA LYS A 148 -8.58 -7.33 31.30
C LYS A 148 -8.02 -6.31 30.31
N LEU A 149 -8.33 -6.42 29.02
CA LEU A 149 -7.90 -5.45 28.04
C LEU A 149 -8.72 -4.15 28.12
N PRO A 150 -8.11 -2.99 27.76
CA PRO A 150 -8.85 -1.74 27.67
C PRO A 150 -10.06 -1.84 26.73
N LYS A 151 -11.14 -1.16 27.10
CA LYS A 151 -12.33 -1.07 26.20
C LYS A 151 -12.08 -0.22 24.96
N THR A 152 -11.04 0.59 24.98
CA THR A 152 -10.59 1.46 23.89
C THR A 152 -9.35 0.87 23.21
N LEU A 153 -9.03 1.37 22.01
CA LEU A 153 -7.89 0.92 21.21
C LEU A 153 -6.68 1.84 21.39
N ARG A 154 -5.50 1.24 21.45
CA ARG A 154 -4.22 1.92 21.25
C ARG A 154 -3.63 1.41 19.93
N VAL A 155 -3.76 2.19 18.87
CA VAL A 155 -3.39 1.76 17.53
C VAL A 155 -2.10 2.43 17.07
N ALA A 156 -1.17 1.65 16.54
CA ALA A 156 0.00 2.16 15.84
C ALA A 156 -0.15 1.98 14.33
N ILE A 157 0.08 3.07 13.59
CA ILE A 157 0.05 3.07 12.12
C ILE A 157 1.46 3.31 11.60
N ASP A 158 1.84 2.57 10.56
CA ASP A 158 3.12 2.78 9.86
C ASP A 158 3.07 2.23 8.44
N SER A 159 4.07 2.60 7.62
CA SER A 159 4.19 2.20 6.23
C SER A 159 5.54 1.56 5.88
N SER A 160 5.57 0.81 4.80
CA SER A 160 6.80 0.36 4.18
C SER A 160 6.70 0.28 2.66
N PRO A 161 7.83 0.45 1.92
CA PRO A 161 7.85 0.27 0.48
C PRO A 161 7.45 -1.14 0.05
N LEU A 162 6.75 -1.20 -1.09
CA LEU A 162 6.43 -2.41 -1.82
C LEU A 162 6.77 -2.17 -3.29
N GLU A 163 7.84 -2.79 -3.78
CA GLU A 163 8.25 -2.66 -5.17
C GLU A 163 7.18 -3.24 -6.10
N GLY A 164 6.85 -2.54 -7.19
CA GLY A 164 5.78 -2.95 -8.10
C GLY A 164 6.10 -4.21 -8.90
N ALA A 165 5.07 -4.89 -9.39
CA ALA A 165 5.20 -6.06 -10.25
C ALA A 165 5.51 -5.68 -11.71
N GLY A 166 5.09 -4.49 -12.14
CA GLY A 166 5.32 -4.00 -13.49
C GLY A 166 6.80 -3.73 -13.78
N ARG A 167 7.15 -3.76 -15.06
CA ARG A 167 8.49 -3.37 -15.52
C ARG A 167 8.62 -1.85 -15.44
N VAL A 168 9.70 -1.38 -14.83
CA VAL A 168 10.08 0.05 -14.85
C VAL A 168 10.82 0.34 -16.13
N GLU A 169 10.40 1.39 -16.81
CA GLU A 169 10.91 1.74 -18.14
C GLU A 169 11.36 3.20 -18.20
N ASP A 170 12.39 3.45 -19.00
CA ASP A 170 12.78 4.80 -19.39
C ASP A 170 11.79 5.38 -20.42
N THR A 171 11.86 6.69 -20.66
CA THR A 171 10.95 7.41 -21.56
C THR A 171 10.86 6.80 -22.96
N ILE A 172 12.00 6.41 -23.55
CA ILE A 172 12.05 5.82 -24.90
C ILE A 172 11.29 4.48 -24.93
N ASN A 173 11.55 3.62 -23.95
CA ASN A 173 10.85 2.34 -23.86
C ASN A 173 9.37 2.51 -23.52
N LEU A 174 9.02 3.47 -22.62
CA LEU A 174 7.62 3.77 -22.31
C LEU A 174 6.84 4.17 -23.57
N LEU A 175 7.36 5.11 -24.37
CA LEU A 175 6.74 5.57 -25.61
C LEU A 175 6.57 4.43 -26.62
N GLY A 176 7.65 3.70 -26.91
CA GLY A 176 7.60 2.61 -27.90
C GLY A 176 6.71 1.44 -27.47
N HIS A 177 6.72 1.06 -26.18
CA HIS A 177 5.84 0.00 -25.68
C HIS A 177 4.38 0.44 -25.60
N ALA A 178 4.09 1.71 -25.28
CA ALA A 178 2.73 2.24 -25.36
C ALA A 178 2.23 2.24 -26.80
N ALA A 179 3.02 2.71 -27.75
CA ALA A 179 2.69 2.66 -29.18
C ALA A 179 2.42 1.22 -29.66
N ARG A 180 3.23 0.27 -29.20
CA ARG A 180 3.02 -1.17 -29.52
C ARG A 180 1.68 -1.68 -28.99
N LYS A 181 1.24 -1.26 -27.80
CA LYS A 181 -0.08 -1.62 -27.27
C LYS A 181 -1.21 -1.01 -28.10
N VAL A 182 -1.07 0.23 -28.54
CA VAL A 182 -2.03 0.88 -29.44
C VAL A 182 -2.10 0.13 -30.78
N ALA A 183 -0.94 -0.13 -31.43
CA ALA A 183 -0.88 -0.82 -32.69
C ALA A 183 -1.40 -2.27 -32.62
N GLN A 184 -1.10 -3.00 -31.53
CA GLN A 184 -1.63 -4.35 -31.36
C GLN A 184 -3.15 -4.33 -31.21
N CYS A 185 -3.71 -3.42 -30.42
CA CYS A 185 -5.15 -3.27 -30.28
C CYS A 185 -5.82 -2.91 -31.60
N ALA A 186 -5.22 -2.01 -32.40
CA ALA A 186 -5.70 -1.66 -33.72
C ALA A 186 -5.64 -2.87 -34.71
N ALA A 187 -4.56 -3.66 -34.64
CA ALA A 187 -4.41 -4.89 -35.41
C ALA A 187 -5.52 -5.89 -35.08
N ASP A 188 -5.77 -6.13 -33.78
CA ASP A 188 -6.82 -7.04 -33.32
C ASP A 188 -8.22 -6.59 -33.80
N LEU A 189 -8.52 -5.27 -33.74
CA LEU A 189 -9.78 -4.69 -34.21
C LEU A 189 -9.99 -4.82 -35.73
N LEU A 190 -8.92 -4.69 -36.51
CA LEU A 190 -8.96 -4.78 -37.96
C LEU A 190 -8.80 -6.22 -38.50
N GLY A 191 -8.46 -7.20 -37.62
CA GLY A 191 -8.09 -8.54 -38.06
C GLY A 191 -6.80 -8.57 -38.86
N TRP A 192 -5.86 -7.67 -38.60
CA TRP A 192 -4.58 -7.54 -39.29
C TRP A 192 -3.43 -8.04 -38.40
N SER A 193 -2.25 -8.24 -39.03
CA SER A 193 -1.03 -8.43 -38.24
C SER A 193 -0.46 -7.08 -37.78
N ILE A 194 0.31 -7.10 -36.69
CA ILE A 194 0.98 -5.89 -36.18
C ILE A 194 1.98 -5.32 -37.20
N GLU A 195 2.62 -6.19 -38.01
CA GLU A 195 3.55 -5.81 -39.05
C GLU A 195 2.84 -4.99 -40.16
N ARG A 196 1.61 -5.39 -40.50
CA ARG A 196 0.80 -4.63 -41.46
C ARG A 196 0.43 -3.26 -40.93
N VAL A 197 0.00 -3.18 -39.66
CA VAL A 197 -0.30 -1.89 -39.00
C VAL A 197 0.95 -1.03 -38.93
N ALA A 198 2.09 -1.57 -38.53
CA ALA A 198 3.35 -0.83 -38.43
C ALA A 198 3.78 -0.27 -39.77
N LYS A 199 3.58 -1.02 -40.87
CA LYS A 199 3.90 -0.57 -42.25
C LYS A 199 2.95 0.51 -42.73
N GLU A 200 1.64 0.32 -42.55
CA GLU A 200 0.64 1.28 -43.05
C GLU A 200 0.62 2.58 -42.24
N ALA A 201 0.87 2.49 -40.90
CA ALA A 201 0.96 3.65 -40.04
C ALA A 201 2.36 4.31 -40.03
N GLY A 202 3.34 3.79 -40.74
CA GLY A 202 4.68 4.38 -40.83
C GLY A 202 5.50 4.27 -39.53
N ILE A 203 5.36 3.15 -38.75
CA ILE A 203 6.02 2.99 -37.45
C ILE A 203 6.95 1.77 -37.44
N PRO A 204 8.09 1.83 -38.11
CA PRO A 204 9.04 0.72 -38.19
C PRO A 204 9.62 0.33 -36.82
N VAL A 205 9.64 1.22 -35.83
CA VAL A 205 10.12 0.93 -34.48
C VAL A 205 9.34 -0.23 -33.79
N LEU A 206 8.13 -0.54 -34.25
CA LEU A 206 7.32 -1.63 -33.71
C LEU A 206 7.70 -3.01 -34.22
N LEU A 207 8.46 -3.10 -35.33
CA LEU A 207 8.84 -4.36 -35.96
C LEU A 207 9.93 -5.12 -35.19
N GLU A 208 10.74 -4.42 -34.41
CA GLU A 208 11.80 -5.02 -33.59
C GLU A 208 11.34 -5.20 -32.14
N PRO A 209 11.77 -6.28 -31.45
CA PRO A 209 11.44 -6.48 -30.04
C PRO A 209 11.95 -5.37 -29.11
N SER A 210 13.09 -4.76 -29.45
CA SER A 210 13.71 -3.68 -28.69
C SER A 210 13.57 -2.36 -29.43
N VAL A 211 12.91 -1.39 -28.80
CA VAL A 211 12.75 -0.01 -29.34
C VAL A 211 14.11 0.63 -29.63
N LYS A 212 15.09 0.46 -28.73
CA LYS A 212 16.43 1.04 -28.89
C LYS A 212 17.21 0.39 -30.03
N LYS A 213 17.01 -0.90 -30.27
CA LYS A 213 17.62 -1.59 -31.43
C LYS A 213 16.97 -1.15 -32.73
N ALA A 214 15.65 -0.97 -32.73
CA ALA A 214 14.91 -0.54 -33.91
C ALA A 214 15.28 0.89 -34.41
N LEU A 215 15.71 1.75 -33.48
CA LEU A 215 16.15 3.11 -33.80
C LEU A 215 17.54 3.16 -34.44
N ASP A 216 18.33 2.09 -34.33
CA ASP A 216 19.66 1.92 -34.95
C ASP A 216 20.60 3.14 -34.79
N LEU A 217 20.66 3.67 -33.54
CA LEU A 217 21.45 4.85 -33.19
C LEU A 217 22.74 4.47 -32.46
N GLU A 218 23.80 5.27 -32.64
CA GLU A 218 25.03 5.21 -31.85
C GLU A 218 24.77 5.79 -30.44
N TRP A 219 24.33 4.95 -29.48
CA TRP A 219 23.88 5.36 -28.15
C TRP A 219 24.96 6.00 -27.26
N SER A 220 26.23 5.91 -27.64
CA SER A 220 27.34 6.61 -26.97
C SER A 220 27.45 8.09 -27.40
N ALA A 221 26.81 8.47 -28.52
CA ALA A 221 26.81 9.84 -28.99
C ALA A 221 26.01 10.76 -28.04
N PRO A 222 26.49 12.00 -27.76
CA PRO A 222 25.82 12.93 -26.86
C PRO A 222 24.36 13.21 -27.21
N ASP A 223 24.06 13.32 -28.50
CA ASP A 223 22.73 13.70 -29.02
C ASP A 223 21.82 12.50 -29.32
N ALA A 224 22.30 11.27 -29.19
CA ALA A 224 21.54 10.07 -29.54
C ALA A 224 20.15 9.98 -28.88
N LYS A 225 20.02 10.41 -27.63
CA LYS A 225 18.74 10.42 -26.93
C LYS A 225 17.77 11.47 -27.50
N ALA A 226 18.28 12.64 -27.87
CA ALA A 226 17.47 13.69 -28.47
C ALA A 226 16.98 13.27 -29.85
N GLU A 227 17.86 12.68 -30.65
CA GLU A 227 17.54 12.12 -31.96
C GLU A 227 16.50 11.00 -31.86
N ALA A 228 16.69 10.04 -30.91
CA ALA A 228 15.73 8.97 -30.66
C ALA A 228 14.33 9.50 -30.33
N ILE A 229 14.23 10.55 -29.51
CA ILE A 229 12.94 11.16 -29.15
C ILE A 229 12.28 11.80 -30.37
N ASN A 230 13.00 12.53 -31.21
CA ASN A 230 12.42 13.16 -32.37
C ASN A 230 11.94 12.13 -33.41
N ILE A 231 12.72 11.07 -33.70
CA ILE A 231 12.30 9.96 -34.55
C ILE A 231 11.03 9.28 -33.97
N LEU A 232 10.99 9.03 -32.68
CA LEU A 232 9.80 8.43 -32.06
C LEU A 232 8.58 9.34 -32.15
N VAL A 233 8.72 10.63 -31.88
CA VAL A 233 7.61 11.59 -31.94
C VAL A 233 7.02 11.64 -33.34
N GLU A 234 7.84 11.72 -34.38
CA GLU A 234 7.39 11.67 -35.79
C GLU A 234 6.59 10.39 -36.09
N GLN A 235 7.09 9.23 -35.67
CA GLN A 235 6.39 7.95 -35.84
C GLN A 235 5.08 7.89 -35.05
N LEU A 236 5.05 8.47 -33.84
CA LEU A 236 3.84 8.52 -33.00
C LEU A 236 2.79 9.47 -33.59
N ASP A 237 3.19 10.56 -34.22
CA ASP A 237 2.29 11.47 -34.91
C ASP A 237 1.69 10.78 -36.16
N SER A 238 2.49 10.05 -36.92
CA SER A 238 2.03 9.21 -38.04
C SER A 238 1.01 8.15 -37.58
N LEU A 239 1.24 7.51 -36.43
CA LEU A 239 0.29 6.56 -35.81
C LEU A 239 -1.05 7.24 -35.52
N ASP A 240 -0.99 8.40 -34.88
CA ASP A 240 -2.19 9.14 -34.49
C ASP A 240 -3.02 9.58 -35.70
N GLU A 241 -2.38 10.08 -36.75
CA GLU A 241 -3.02 10.41 -38.03
C GLU A 241 -3.65 9.17 -38.67
N TRP A 242 -2.91 8.06 -38.75
CA TRP A 242 -3.42 6.81 -39.30
C TRP A 242 -4.63 6.26 -38.53
N LEU A 243 -4.61 6.34 -37.16
CA LEU A 243 -5.73 5.93 -36.35
C LEU A 243 -6.96 6.80 -36.57
N ARG A 244 -6.80 8.11 -36.70
CA ARG A 244 -7.90 9.03 -37.02
C ARG A 244 -8.55 8.74 -38.38
N ASP A 245 -7.79 8.27 -39.35
CA ASP A 245 -8.31 7.87 -40.66
C ASP A 245 -9.00 6.50 -40.59
N LYS A 246 -8.38 5.50 -39.97
CA LYS A 246 -8.84 4.10 -40.03
C LYS A 246 -9.83 3.71 -38.93
N LEU A 247 -9.70 4.28 -37.72
CA LEU A 247 -10.40 3.85 -36.52
C LEU A 247 -10.95 5.03 -35.69
N PRO A 248 -11.59 6.06 -36.31
CA PRO A 248 -12.01 7.29 -35.60
C PRO A 248 -13.06 7.04 -34.51
N ALA A 249 -13.88 6.03 -34.66
CA ALA A 249 -14.92 5.67 -33.71
C ALA A 249 -14.33 4.85 -32.54
N GLU A 250 -13.42 3.94 -32.85
CA GLU A 250 -12.78 3.03 -31.90
C GLU A 250 -11.79 3.77 -30.99
N MET A 251 -11.14 4.83 -31.46
CA MET A 251 -10.29 5.70 -30.64
C MET A 251 -11.03 6.33 -29.45
N LYS A 252 -12.34 6.42 -29.52
CA LYS A 252 -13.22 7.00 -28.47
C LYS A 252 -13.89 5.94 -27.59
N ARG A 253 -13.50 4.68 -27.71
CA ARG A 253 -14.11 3.56 -26.99
C ARG A 253 -13.04 2.56 -26.51
N PRO A 254 -13.20 1.96 -25.32
CA PRO A 254 -12.36 0.84 -24.92
C PRO A 254 -12.49 -0.33 -25.90
N PRO A 255 -11.41 -1.10 -26.14
CA PRO A 255 -10.12 -1.02 -25.45
C PRO A 255 -9.11 -0.05 -26.09
N LEU A 256 -9.33 0.44 -27.33
CA LEU A 256 -8.36 1.28 -28.04
C LEU A 256 -8.16 2.62 -27.36
N GLN A 257 -9.23 3.26 -26.89
CA GLN A 257 -9.18 4.51 -26.15
C GLN A 257 -8.20 4.43 -24.96
N ASP A 258 -8.28 3.38 -24.14
CA ASP A 258 -7.43 3.21 -22.96
C ASP A 258 -5.93 3.20 -23.31
N HIS A 259 -5.59 2.63 -24.46
CA HIS A 259 -4.20 2.58 -24.95
C HIS A 259 -3.75 3.91 -25.53
N VAL A 260 -4.62 4.60 -26.28
CA VAL A 260 -4.36 5.94 -26.82
C VAL A 260 -4.18 6.94 -25.67
N ASP A 261 -5.07 6.94 -24.68
CA ASP A 261 -4.98 7.80 -23.50
C ASP A 261 -3.68 7.53 -22.71
N THR A 262 -3.27 6.26 -22.61
CA THR A 262 -1.99 5.88 -22.00
C THR A 262 -0.80 6.48 -22.74
N LEU A 263 -0.78 6.39 -24.07
CA LEU A 263 0.29 6.98 -24.89
C LEU A 263 0.31 8.50 -24.78
N ALA A 264 -0.86 9.15 -24.82
CA ALA A 264 -1.00 10.59 -24.64
C ALA A 264 -0.50 11.04 -23.24
N GLN A 265 -0.84 10.29 -22.19
CA GLN A 265 -0.33 10.54 -20.83
C GLN A 265 1.20 10.51 -20.79
N ILE A 266 1.83 9.49 -21.40
CA ILE A 266 3.29 9.35 -21.40
C ILE A 266 3.96 10.48 -22.16
N ARG A 267 3.40 10.88 -23.32
CA ARG A 267 3.89 12.04 -24.08
C ARG A 267 3.83 13.30 -23.23
N ALA A 268 2.71 13.59 -22.61
CA ALA A 268 2.50 14.80 -21.78
C ALA A 268 3.39 14.85 -20.53
N GLN A 269 3.66 13.69 -19.89
CA GLN A 269 4.46 13.66 -18.68
C GLN A 269 5.97 13.72 -18.92
N ASP A 270 6.46 13.11 -19.99
CA ASP A 270 7.90 12.88 -20.21
C ASP A 270 8.50 13.78 -21.29
N LEU A 271 7.69 14.44 -22.12
CA LEU A 271 8.16 15.28 -23.23
C LEU A 271 7.81 16.75 -23.02
N GLU A 272 8.67 17.63 -23.56
CA GLU A 272 8.45 19.08 -23.64
C GLU A 272 9.07 19.65 -24.91
N PRO A 273 8.59 20.80 -25.42
CA PRO A 273 9.24 21.48 -26.55
C PRO A 273 10.70 21.81 -26.21
N ASP A 274 11.59 21.66 -27.20
CA ASP A 274 12.99 22.04 -27.01
C ASP A 274 13.11 23.58 -27.03
N PRO A 275 13.72 24.20 -26.01
CA PRO A 275 13.91 25.65 -25.97
C PRO A 275 14.77 26.21 -27.10
N SER A 276 15.60 25.38 -27.76
CA SER A 276 16.40 25.80 -28.91
C SER A 276 15.57 26.12 -30.15
N GLY A 277 14.28 25.79 -30.17
CA GLY A 277 13.37 26.02 -31.26
C GLY A 277 13.42 24.95 -32.33
N GLY A 278 12.91 25.26 -33.56
CA GLY A 278 12.94 24.32 -34.68
C GLY A 278 11.90 23.19 -34.65
N GLY A 279 10.87 23.29 -33.78
CA GLY A 279 9.83 22.28 -33.68
C GLY A 279 10.29 20.97 -33.02
N ARG A 280 11.49 20.91 -32.44
CA ARG A 280 12.05 19.72 -31.80
C ARG A 280 11.42 19.48 -30.44
N THR A 281 11.41 18.20 -30.02
CA THR A 281 10.93 17.75 -28.72
C THR A 281 12.10 17.16 -27.93
N ARG A 282 12.12 17.39 -26.63
CA ARG A 282 13.11 16.81 -25.72
C ARG A 282 12.44 16.10 -24.54
N ILE A 283 13.22 15.26 -23.85
CA ILE A 283 12.78 14.68 -22.58
C ILE A 283 12.69 15.84 -21.55
N ARG A 284 11.56 15.90 -20.84
CA ARG A 284 11.29 16.90 -19.80
C ARG A 284 12.40 16.89 -18.74
N HIS A 285 12.84 18.07 -18.37
CA HIS A 285 13.76 18.22 -17.25
C HIS A 285 13.05 17.95 -15.92
N GLY A 286 13.59 17.04 -15.12
CA GLY A 286 12.98 16.62 -13.82
C GLY A 286 11.96 15.49 -13.99
N VAL A 287 11.15 15.29 -12.97
CA VAL A 287 10.11 14.24 -12.93
C VAL A 287 8.75 14.91 -12.84
N ALA A 288 7.86 14.61 -13.79
CA ALA A 288 6.50 15.12 -13.76
C ALA A 288 5.75 14.64 -12.49
N PRO A 289 4.86 15.46 -11.93
CA PRO A 289 3.96 15.02 -10.88
C PRO A 289 3.18 13.79 -11.35
N ASP A 290 3.04 12.80 -10.46
CA ASP A 290 2.30 11.56 -10.73
C ASP A 290 2.76 10.75 -11.97
N ARG A 291 4.07 10.84 -12.31
CA ARG A 291 4.65 10.15 -13.46
C ARG A 291 4.39 8.65 -13.44
N ARG A 292 3.74 8.12 -14.47
CA ARG A 292 3.60 6.70 -14.74
C ARG A 292 4.96 6.11 -15.14
N VAL A 293 5.35 4.99 -14.53
CA VAL A 293 6.68 4.38 -14.70
C VAL A 293 6.65 3.01 -15.36
N SER A 294 5.46 2.50 -15.65
CA SER A 294 5.24 1.18 -16.25
C SER A 294 4.02 1.19 -17.18
N ILE A 295 4.13 0.54 -18.31
CA ILE A 295 2.99 0.29 -19.20
C ILE A 295 2.06 -0.78 -18.62
N GLU A 296 2.66 -1.78 -17.99
CA GLU A 296 1.91 -2.93 -17.49
C GLU A 296 1.13 -2.65 -16.20
N ASP A 297 1.59 -1.71 -15.39
CA ASP A 297 1.00 -1.36 -14.10
C ASP A 297 0.74 0.14 -14.03
N SER A 298 -0.51 0.53 -14.32
CA SER A 298 -0.92 1.94 -14.43
C SER A 298 -0.90 2.71 -13.13
N GLU A 299 -0.94 2.03 -11.99
CA GLU A 299 -0.99 2.65 -10.65
C GLU A 299 0.38 2.67 -9.94
N MET A 300 1.38 1.99 -10.52
CA MET A 300 2.73 1.98 -10.01
C MET A 300 3.40 3.35 -10.19
N ARG A 301 4.04 3.86 -9.13
CA ARG A 301 4.67 5.19 -9.13
C ARG A 301 6.09 5.15 -8.61
N HIS A 302 6.79 6.23 -8.88
CA HIS A 302 8.12 6.51 -8.34
C HIS A 302 7.99 7.07 -6.91
N GLY A 303 8.68 6.47 -5.96
CA GLY A 303 8.66 6.89 -4.56
C GLY A 303 10.04 6.98 -3.93
N ARG A 304 10.11 7.62 -2.77
CA ARG A 304 11.35 7.76 -1.99
C ARG A 304 11.11 7.29 -0.55
N LYS A 305 12.01 6.44 -0.06
CA LYS A 305 12.08 6.12 1.37
C LYS A 305 13.01 7.08 2.13
N SER A 306 14.02 7.61 1.45
CA SER A 306 14.98 8.60 1.95
C SER A 306 15.52 9.42 0.79
N LYS A 307 16.37 10.43 1.06
CA LYS A 307 17.02 11.22 0.00
C LYS A 307 17.74 10.35 -1.04
N THR A 308 18.32 9.22 -0.60
CA THR A 308 19.14 8.35 -1.46
C THR A 308 18.44 7.04 -1.86
N LYS A 309 17.35 6.64 -1.17
CA LYS A 309 16.69 5.36 -1.44
C LYS A 309 15.39 5.55 -2.20
N LEU A 310 15.48 5.32 -3.51
CA LEU A 310 14.35 5.31 -4.43
C LEU A 310 13.74 3.91 -4.54
N PHE A 311 12.45 3.84 -4.88
CA PHE A 311 11.77 2.61 -5.25
C PHE A 311 10.62 2.93 -6.20
N HIS A 312 10.12 1.90 -6.90
CA HIS A 312 9.02 2.04 -7.85
C HIS A 312 7.92 1.06 -7.48
N GLY A 313 6.72 1.52 -7.27
CA GLY A 313 5.61 0.67 -6.87
C GLY A 313 4.63 1.35 -5.95
N TYR A 314 4.53 0.85 -4.72
CA TYR A 314 3.50 1.15 -3.74
C TYR A 314 4.08 1.36 -2.34
N LYS A 315 3.29 1.95 -1.46
CA LYS A 315 3.46 1.85 -0.01
C LYS A 315 2.37 0.95 0.55
N ARG A 316 2.75 -0.02 1.37
CA ARG A 316 1.81 -0.78 2.19
C ARG A 316 1.77 -0.17 3.57
N HIS A 317 0.57 0.01 4.09
CA HIS A 317 0.30 0.59 5.39
C HIS A 317 -0.46 -0.41 6.25
N ILE A 318 -0.18 -0.45 7.55
CA ILE A 318 -0.89 -1.30 8.51
C ILE A 318 -1.27 -0.53 9.76
N GLY A 319 -2.36 -0.94 10.39
CA GLY A 319 -2.76 -0.55 11.73
C GLY A 319 -2.64 -1.74 12.68
N LEU A 320 -1.89 -1.56 13.77
CA LEU A 320 -1.61 -2.58 14.78
C LEU A 320 -2.26 -2.17 16.11
N ASP A 321 -3.11 -3.03 16.67
CA ASP A 321 -3.53 -2.89 18.08
C ASP A 321 -2.35 -3.23 18.99
N LEU A 322 -1.88 -2.25 19.77
CA LEU A 322 -0.70 -2.39 20.64
C LEU A 322 -0.93 -3.29 21.84
N ASP A 323 -2.18 -3.54 22.22
CA ASP A 323 -2.51 -4.37 23.37
C ASP A 323 -2.52 -5.87 23.02
N THR A 324 -2.96 -6.19 21.79
CA THR A 324 -3.04 -7.58 21.31
C THR A 324 -1.93 -7.94 20.32
N LEU A 325 -1.31 -6.96 19.69
CA LEU A 325 -0.40 -7.09 18.53
C LEU A 325 -1.09 -7.72 17.31
N LEU A 326 -2.41 -7.55 17.20
CA LEU A 326 -3.16 -7.94 16.01
C LEU A 326 -3.20 -6.79 14.99
N LEU A 327 -3.08 -7.15 13.73
CA LEU A 327 -3.29 -6.23 12.62
C LEU A 327 -4.79 -6.04 12.42
N VAL A 328 -5.25 -4.81 12.53
CA VAL A 328 -6.68 -4.45 12.48
C VAL A 328 -7.03 -3.61 11.27
N ALA A 329 -6.02 -3.08 10.56
CA ALA A 329 -6.22 -2.24 9.38
C ALA A 329 -5.10 -2.44 8.36
N CYS A 330 -5.44 -2.32 7.08
CA CYS A 330 -4.50 -2.39 5.96
C CYS A 330 -4.89 -1.39 4.87
N ALA A 331 -3.89 -0.72 4.30
CA ALA A 331 -4.04 0.10 3.11
C ALA A 331 -2.84 -0.05 2.17
N VAL A 332 -3.03 0.27 0.91
CA VAL A 332 -1.97 0.37 -0.11
C VAL A 332 -2.18 1.65 -0.89
N THR A 333 -1.11 2.40 -1.09
CA THR A 333 -1.11 3.61 -1.92
C THR A 333 -0.01 3.55 -2.98
N PRO A 334 -0.14 4.27 -4.11
CA PRO A 334 0.98 4.50 -5.01
C PRO A 334 2.18 5.10 -4.26
N ALA A 335 3.41 4.79 -4.71
CA ALA A 335 4.62 5.12 -3.97
C ALA A 335 4.88 6.62 -3.79
N ASN A 336 4.36 7.48 -4.69
CA ASN A 336 4.49 8.94 -4.64
C ASN A 336 3.49 9.62 -3.69
N ARG A 337 2.43 8.92 -3.27
CA ARG A 337 1.41 9.52 -2.41
C ARG A 337 1.94 9.75 -1.00
N PRO A 338 1.61 10.89 -0.36
CA PRO A 338 1.91 11.14 1.04
C PRO A 338 1.29 10.06 1.95
N GLU A 339 1.91 9.80 3.10
CA GLU A 339 1.43 8.75 4.01
C GLU A 339 0.08 9.09 4.65
N GLU A 340 -0.20 10.36 4.84
CA GLU A 340 -1.45 10.88 5.38
C GLU A 340 -2.68 10.49 4.54
N GLU A 341 -2.53 10.31 3.23
CA GLU A 341 -3.63 9.89 2.35
C GLU A 341 -4.11 8.45 2.63
N ALA A 342 -3.28 7.61 3.26
CA ALA A 342 -3.69 6.27 3.65
C ALA A 342 -4.50 6.23 4.96
N ALA A 343 -4.41 7.28 5.80
CA ALA A 343 -4.99 7.26 7.13
C ALA A 343 -6.52 7.13 7.15
N PRO A 344 -7.30 7.77 6.27
CA PRO A 344 -8.76 7.56 6.22
C PRO A 344 -9.15 6.10 5.95
N ALA A 345 -8.48 5.42 5.03
CA ALA A 345 -8.75 4.01 4.73
C ALA A 345 -8.38 3.10 5.92
N LEU A 346 -7.28 3.39 6.61
CA LEU A 346 -6.90 2.67 7.82
C LEU A 346 -7.90 2.92 8.95
N LYS A 347 -8.37 4.17 9.12
CA LYS A 347 -9.38 4.50 10.12
C LYS A 347 -10.69 3.77 9.86
N ALA A 348 -11.13 3.70 8.60
CA ALA A 348 -12.34 2.96 8.23
C ALA A 348 -12.25 1.47 8.61
N ASP A 349 -11.08 0.83 8.45
CA ASP A 349 -10.86 -0.56 8.92
C ASP A 349 -10.84 -0.64 10.46
N ILE A 350 -10.23 0.37 11.16
CA ILE A 350 -10.16 0.41 12.63
C ILE A 350 -11.55 0.60 13.24
N ASP A 351 -12.38 1.49 12.68
CA ASP A 351 -13.72 1.79 13.19
C ASP A 351 -14.64 0.55 13.19
N ARG A 352 -14.40 -0.39 12.26
CA ARG A 352 -15.12 -1.68 12.23
C ARG A 352 -14.83 -2.58 13.44
N GLN A 353 -13.83 -2.22 14.27
CA GLN A 353 -13.61 -2.90 15.55
C GLN A 353 -14.59 -2.45 16.65
N GLU A 354 -15.45 -1.44 16.37
CA GLU A 354 -16.47 -0.88 17.27
C GLU A 354 -15.89 -0.45 18.63
N ARG A 355 -14.66 0.06 18.62
CA ARG A 355 -13.94 0.52 19.80
C ARG A 355 -13.31 1.88 19.53
N ALA A 356 -13.51 2.84 20.44
CA ALA A 356 -12.91 4.17 20.32
C ALA A 356 -11.37 4.11 20.41
N ILE A 357 -10.69 4.96 19.65
CA ILE A 357 -9.23 5.09 19.68
C ILE A 357 -8.83 5.97 20.85
N ALA A 358 -8.29 5.39 21.92
CA ALA A 358 -7.74 6.13 23.05
C ALA A 358 -6.37 6.77 22.74
N ALA A 359 -5.56 6.12 21.90
CA ALA A 359 -4.28 6.68 21.48
C ALA A 359 -3.89 6.18 20.09
N LEU A 360 -3.55 7.11 19.21
CA LEU A 360 -3.05 6.84 17.88
C LEU A 360 -1.55 7.14 17.81
N TYR A 361 -0.76 6.12 17.51
CA TYR A 361 0.70 6.17 17.39
C TYR A 361 1.08 6.23 15.92
N ILE A 362 1.63 7.35 15.48
CA ILE A 362 1.93 7.62 14.06
C ILE A 362 3.35 8.11 13.85
N ASP A 363 3.83 8.07 12.62
CA ASP A 363 4.98 8.88 12.21
C ASP A 363 4.53 10.27 11.77
N ARG A 364 5.49 11.18 11.61
CA ARG A 364 5.24 12.57 11.20
C ARG A 364 4.52 12.68 9.86
N GLY A 365 4.75 11.72 8.96
CA GLY A 365 4.09 11.65 7.67
C GLY A 365 2.56 11.52 7.72
N TYR A 366 1.98 11.21 8.88
CA TYR A 366 0.53 11.09 9.07
C TYR A 366 -0.09 12.27 9.81
N ILE A 367 0.72 13.22 10.33
CA ILE A 367 0.21 14.30 11.21
C ILE A 367 -0.81 15.21 10.51
N ALA A 368 -0.63 15.46 9.22
CA ALA A 368 -1.53 16.33 8.44
C ALA A 368 -2.86 15.66 8.05
N SER A 369 -3.02 14.36 8.35
CA SER A 369 -4.27 13.66 8.03
C SER A 369 -5.45 14.18 8.86
N PRO A 370 -6.65 14.33 8.26
CA PRO A 370 -7.88 14.65 8.98
C PRO A 370 -8.18 13.67 10.13
N VAL A 371 -7.77 12.42 10.02
CA VAL A 371 -7.90 11.39 11.07
C VAL A 371 -7.28 11.80 12.40
N VAL A 372 -6.25 12.66 12.38
CA VAL A 372 -5.64 13.19 13.60
C VAL A 372 -6.65 14.04 14.39
N ASN A 373 -7.38 14.91 13.69
CA ASN A 373 -8.43 15.72 14.31
C ASN A 373 -9.60 14.86 14.79
N ASP A 374 -10.05 13.89 13.98
CA ASP A 374 -11.13 12.96 14.37
C ASP A 374 -10.81 12.23 15.70
N VAL A 375 -9.56 11.78 15.86
CA VAL A 375 -9.11 11.11 17.09
C VAL A 375 -9.06 12.08 18.28
N LEU A 376 -8.59 13.30 18.07
CA LEU A 376 -8.53 14.33 19.12
C LEU A 376 -9.93 14.77 19.55
N ASP A 377 -10.85 14.99 18.60
CA ASP A 377 -12.24 15.38 18.84
C ASP A 377 -13.02 14.26 19.56
N GLY A 378 -12.67 13.00 19.26
CA GLY A 378 -13.17 11.81 19.97
C GLY A 378 -12.57 11.61 21.37
N GLY A 379 -11.76 12.55 21.86
CA GLY A 379 -11.10 12.47 23.19
C GLY A 379 -9.87 11.57 23.23
N GLY A 380 -9.39 11.08 22.10
CA GLY A 380 -8.16 10.29 21.99
C GLY A 380 -6.90 11.14 22.02
N GLU A 381 -5.76 10.49 22.05
CA GLU A 381 -4.45 11.14 22.05
C GLU A 381 -3.65 10.77 20.79
N ILE A 382 -2.88 11.74 20.31
CA ILE A 382 -1.87 11.49 19.25
C ILE A 382 -0.50 11.35 19.89
N ILE A 383 0.18 10.25 19.56
CA ILE A 383 1.53 9.92 20.02
C ILE A 383 2.47 9.89 18.81
N CYS A 384 3.29 10.92 18.70
CA CYS A 384 4.20 11.09 17.58
C CYS A 384 5.47 11.84 18.05
N LYS A 385 6.53 11.76 17.25
CA LYS A 385 7.66 12.69 17.39
C LYS A 385 7.26 14.04 16.83
N PRO A 386 7.48 15.17 17.55
CA PRO A 386 7.19 16.51 17.02
C PRO A 386 8.06 16.83 15.81
N TRP A 387 7.60 17.75 14.98
CA TRP A 387 8.48 18.40 14.02
C TRP A 387 9.57 19.17 14.76
N VAL A 388 10.81 19.01 14.32
CA VAL A 388 11.94 19.80 14.82
C VAL A 388 12.09 21.01 13.91
N PRO A 389 11.78 22.22 14.39
CA PRO A 389 12.01 23.43 13.60
C PRO A 389 13.50 23.56 13.28
N ARG A 390 13.81 23.98 12.06
CA ARG A 390 15.18 24.25 11.60
C ARG A 390 15.20 25.54 10.81
N ASN A 391 16.27 26.28 10.91
CA ASN A 391 16.50 27.53 10.16
C ASN A 391 17.99 27.73 9.90
N GLY A 392 18.68 26.69 9.37
CA GLY A 392 20.13 26.72 9.25
C GLY A 392 20.80 26.93 10.61
N ASP A 393 21.71 27.89 10.66
CA ASP A 393 22.42 28.31 11.88
C ASP A 393 21.71 29.47 12.61
N LEU A 394 20.58 29.94 12.06
CA LEU A 394 19.80 31.05 12.63
C LEU A 394 18.76 30.51 13.65
N PHE A 395 18.23 31.42 14.46
CA PHE A 395 17.14 31.14 15.37
C PHE A 395 15.99 30.43 14.63
N SER A 396 15.67 29.23 15.11
CA SER A 396 14.56 28.45 14.63
C SER A 396 13.26 28.85 15.36
N LYS A 397 12.12 28.39 14.89
CA LYS A 397 10.83 28.60 15.58
C LYS A 397 10.84 28.14 17.05
N ALA A 398 11.73 27.21 17.43
CA ALA A 398 11.84 26.72 18.80
C ALA A 398 12.42 27.76 19.77
N ASP A 399 13.12 28.77 19.27
CA ASP A 399 13.72 29.84 20.05
C ASP A 399 12.73 30.97 20.35
N PHE A 400 11.58 30.98 19.67
CA PHE A 400 10.45 31.88 19.91
C PHE A 400 9.47 31.30 20.93
N LYS A 401 8.87 32.16 21.77
CA LYS A 401 7.86 31.80 22.75
C LYS A 401 6.46 31.98 22.15
N ILE A 402 5.81 30.90 21.76
CA ILE A 402 4.45 30.93 21.23
C ILE A 402 3.46 30.68 22.36
N ASN A 403 2.62 31.66 22.65
CA ASN A 403 1.52 31.59 23.60
C ASN A 403 0.18 31.42 22.87
N LEU A 404 -0.30 30.20 22.82
CA LEU A 404 -1.56 29.89 22.11
C LEU A 404 -2.82 30.37 22.83
N ARG A 405 -2.73 30.65 24.16
CA ARG A 405 -3.85 31.18 24.93
C ARG A 405 -4.09 32.64 24.59
N ASP A 406 -3.02 33.44 24.60
CA ASP A 406 -3.07 34.88 24.36
C ASP A 406 -2.89 35.20 22.88
N ARG A 407 -2.74 34.17 22.03
CA ARG A 407 -2.49 34.28 20.59
C ARG A 407 -1.33 35.24 20.25
N THR A 408 -0.19 35.03 20.87
CA THR A 408 1.01 35.83 20.65
C THR A 408 2.25 34.98 20.42
N ILE A 409 3.22 35.54 19.73
CA ILE A 409 4.57 35.03 19.60
C ILE A 409 5.58 36.10 20.06
N THR A 410 6.53 35.68 20.91
CA THR A 410 7.61 36.57 21.38
C THR A 410 8.93 36.12 20.77
N CYS A 411 9.67 37.02 20.14
CA CYS A 411 10.99 36.74 19.60
C CYS A 411 12.06 36.62 20.69
N PRO A 412 13.28 36.11 20.39
CA PRO A 412 14.38 36.07 21.37
C PRO A 412 14.78 37.42 21.95
N ALA A 413 14.60 38.52 21.21
CA ALA A 413 14.87 39.89 21.68
C ALA A 413 13.73 40.49 22.54
N GLY A 414 12.56 39.83 22.63
CA GLY A 414 11.45 40.27 23.46
C GLY A 414 10.29 40.96 22.72
N GLU A 415 10.40 41.21 21.41
CA GLU A 415 9.29 41.72 20.60
C GLU A 415 8.13 40.72 20.53
N VAL A 416 6.90 41.25 20.59
CA VAL A 416 5.66 40.44 20.67
C VAL A 416 4.77 40.80 19.50
N GLU A 417 4.36 39.78 18.74
CA GLU A 417 3.39 39.92 17.65
C GLU A 417 2.17 38.99 17.87
N PRO A 418 0.99 39.41 17.38
CA PRO A 418 -0.19 38.52 17.37
C PRO A 418 0.02 37.39 16.38
N ILE A 419 -0.66 36.23 16.63
CA ILE A 419 -0.62 35.06 15.76
C ILE A 419 -2.01 34.60 15.35
N ASP A 420 -2.11 34.14 14.11
CA ASP A 420 -3.19 33.28 13.64
C ASP A 420 -2.64 31.90 13.26
N LEU A 421 -3.43 30.84 13.57
CA LEU A 421 -3.07 29.49 13.16
C LEU A 421 -3.15 29.37 11.63
N GLY A 422 -2.20 28.68 11.04
CA GLY A 422 -2.10 28.50 9.60
C GLY A 422 -1.50 29.70 8.86
N ALA A 423 -1.10 30.77 9.55
CA ALA A 423 -0.58 31.99 8.96
C ALA A 423 0.92 32.23 9.25
N ASP A 424 1.52 33.05 8.41
CA ASP A 424 2.84 33.60 8.65
C ASP A 424 2.73 34.88 9.48
N VAL A 425 3.60 34.99 10.48
CA VAL A 425 3.75 36.22 11.30
C VAL A 425 5.04 36.89 10.91
N GLU A 426 4.96 38.12 10.46
CA GLU A 426 6.11 38.98 10.21
C GLU A 426 6.28 39.96 11.39
N PHE A 427 7.44 39.95 12.02
CA PHE A 427 7.80 40.91 13.09
C PHE A 427 8.02 42.29 12.52
N ASN A 428 7.78 43.32 13.34
CA ASN A 428 7.98 44.70 12.94
C ASN A 428 9.38 44.94 12.33
N ALA A 429 9.42 45.47 11.11
CA ALA A 429 10.66 45.65 10.36
C ALA A 429 11.63 46.60 11.06
N ASP A 430 11.13 47.73 11.59
CA ASP A 430 11.97 48.74 12.26
C ASP A 430 12.57 48.19 13.57
N ALA A 431 11.82 47.36 14.29
CA ALA A 431 12.33 46.66 15.48
C ALA A 431 13.41 45.65 15.12
N CYS A 432 13.19 44.88 14.04
CA CYS A 432 14.16 43.92 13.53
C CYS A 432 15.44 44.57 12.99
N ASP A 433 15.34 45.74 12.33
CA ASP A 433 16.48 46.45 11.77
C ASP A 433 17.40 47.02 12.85
N ARG A 434 16.84 47.36 14.03
CA ARG A 434 17.60 47.85 15.19
C ARG A 434 18.03 46.77 16.17
N CYS A 435 17.68 45.50 15.89
CA CYS A 435 17.89 44.38 16.80
C CYS A 435 19.36 43.91 16.78
N GLU A 436 20.02 43.88 17.94
CA GLU A 436 21.38 43.34 18.09
C GLU A 436 21.54 41.87 17.72
N MET A 437 20.42 41.09 17.73
CA MET A 437 20.41 39.69 17.38
C MET A 437 20.01 39.45 15.91
N ARG A 438 19.91 40.48 15.06
CA ARG A 438 19.40 40.34 13.69
C ARG A 438 20.15 39.30 12.88
N ASP A 439 21.49 39.34 12.93
CA ASP A 439 22.35 38.41 12.16
C ASP A 439 22.20 36.94 12.58
N GLN A 440 21.75 36.69 13.81
CA GLN A 440 21.44 35.34 14.32
C GLN A 440 19.99 34.94 14.04
N CYS A 441 19.15 35.85 13.57
CA CYS A 441 17.70 35.67 13.46
C CYS A 441 17.23 35.52 12.01
N THR A 442 17.69 36.39 11.09
CA THR A 442 17.17 36.43 9.72
C THR A 442 18.22 36.91 8.72
N THR A 443 18.10 36.43 7.48
CA THR A 443 18.84 36.93 6.30
C THR A 443 17.98 37.85 5.44
N ALA A 444 16.80 38.26 5.90
CA ALA A 444 15.95 39.20 5.16
C ALA A 444 16.66 40.55 4.98
N ALA A 445 16.42 41.20 3.85
CA ALA A 445 16.96 42.52 3.57
C ALA A 445 16.46 43.54 4.61
N PRO A 446 17.22 44.66 4.86
CA PRO A 446 16.72 45.76 5.66
C PRO A 446 15.34 46.23 5.17
N GLY A 447 14.48 46.62 6.10
CA GLY A 447 13.10 46.97 5.82
C GLY A 447 12.11 45.79 5.83
N HIS A 448 12.60 44.57 6.10
CA HIS A 448 11.77 43.37 6.29
C HIS A 448 12.01 42.73 7.65
N GLY A 449 10.93 42.36 8.32
CA GLY A 449 10.96 41.66 9.60
C GLY A 449 11.27 40.16 9.47
N ARG A 450 11.54 39.54 10.60
CA ARG A 450 11.60 38.07 10.68
C ARG A 450 10.21 37.46 10.48
N THR A 451 10.06 36.55 9.52
CA THR A 451 8.82 35.81 9.31
C THR A 451 8.87 34.43 10.00
N VAL A 452 7.81 34.07 10.72
CA VAL A 452 7.64 32.75 11.37
C VAL A 452 6.29 32.18 11.03
N THR A 453 6.27 31.01 10.40
CA THR A 453 5.03 30.28 10.07
C THR A 453 4.44 29.61 11.31
N ILE A 454 3.18 29.88 11.64
CA ILE A 454 2.41 29.24 12.69
C ILE A 454 1.56 28.13 12.06
N ALA A 455 1.81 26.89 12.40
CA ALA A 455 1.06 25.77 11.84
C ALA A 455 -0.38 25.71 12.41
N ASP A 456 -1.36 25.24 11.60
CA ASP A 456 -2.70 24.92 12.10
C ASP A 456 -2.64 23.94 13.28
N SER A 457 -1.73 22.98 13.20
CA SER A 457 -1.49 21.97 14.24
C SER A 457 -0.56 22.43 15.38
N GLU A 458 -0.31 23.73 15.57
CA GLU A 458 0.68 24.22 16.55
C GLU A 458 0.37 23.75 17.97
N PHE A 459 -0.91 23.68 18.34
CA PHE A 459 -1.33 23.14 19.64
C PHE A 459 -0.86 21.69 19.81
N LEU A 460 -1.05 20.85 18.80
CA LEU A 460 -0.58 19.47 18.81
C LEU A 460 0.95 19.42 18.87
N GLN A 461 1.65 20.24 18.08
CA GLN A 461 3.11 20.27 18.08
C GLN A 461 3.69 20.64 19.45
N GLN A 462 3.10 21.61 20.15
CA GLN A 462 3.52 21.97 21.53
C GLN A 462 3.27 20.81 22.51
N ARG A 463 2.11 20.14 22.41
CA ARG A 463 1.78 18.97 23.23
C ARG A 463 2.79 17.83 22.99
N LEU A 464 3.15 17.55 21.72
CA LEU A 464 4.13 16.52 21.36
C LEU A 464 5.55 16.88 21.84
N ARG A 465 5.95 18.16 21.78
CA ARG A 465 7.24 18.63 22.35
C ARG A 465 7.28 18.41 23.86
N LYS A 466 6.20 18.74 24.60
CA LYS A 466 6.09 18.47 26.04
C LYS A 466 6.16 16.98 26.35
N LEU A 467 5.43 16.13 25.58
CA LEU A 467 5.45 14.68 25.74
C LEU A 467 6.88 14.12 25.62
N THR A 468 7.64 14.53 24.60
CA THR A 468 8.98 13.98 24.31
C THR A 468 10.07 14.48 25.29
N LYS A 469 9.83 15.54 26.07
CA LYS A 469 10.76 16.00 27.10
C LYS A 469 10.85 15.03 28.27
N THR A 470 9.79 14.28 28.59
CA THR A 470 9.76 13.35 29.73
C THR A 470 10.26 11.94 29.36
N ARG A 471 10.81 11.20 30.35
CA ARG A 471 11.21 9.80 30.18
C ARG A 471 10.00 8.91 29.84
N ALA A 472 8.88 9.12 30.53
CA ALA A 472 7.63 8.39 30.30
C ALA A 472 7.07 8.66 28.89
N GLY A 473 7.05 9.92 28.44
CA GLY A 473 6.60 10.28 27.11
C GLY A 473 7.47 9.67 25.99
N ARG A 474 8.80 9.68 26.17
CA ARG A 474 9.70 9.01 25.22
C ARG A 474 9.47 7.49 25.19
N ALA A 475 9.14 6.88 26.33
CA ALA A 475 8.77 5.46 26.38
C ALA A 475 7.47 5.18 25.63
N ARG A 476 6.45 6.06 25.76
CA ARG A 476 5.21 5.96 24.98
C ARG A 476 5.50 6.05 23.48
N VAL A 477 6.27 7.02 23.03
CA VAL A 477 6.64 7.14 21.59
C VAL A 477 7.36 5.90 21.08
N ARG A 478 8.23 5.25 21.90
CA ARG A 478 8.90 4.00 21.53
C ARG A 478 7.96 2.82 21.35
N ALA A 479 6.77 2.82 21.97
CA ALA A 479 5.79 1.74 21.78
C ALA A 479 5.41 1.54 20.30
N ARG A 480 5.55 2.59 19.45
CA ARG A 480 5.36 2.51 17.99
C ARG A 480 6.28 1.49 17.31
N VAL A 481 7.44 1.18 17.88
CA VAL A 481 8.39 0.20 17.33
C VAL A 481 7.72 -1.17 17.07
N SER A 482 6.66 -1.51 17.80
CA SER A 482 5.90 -2.75 17.59
C SER A 482 5.28 -2.83 16.18
N VAL A 483 4.80 -1.72 15.60
CA VAL A 483 4.27 -1.73 14.24
C VAL A 483 5.37 -1.86 13.19
N GLU A 484 6.56 -1.29 13.44
CA GLU A 484 7.74 -1.46 12.58
C GLU A 484 8.15 -2.95 12.51
N HIS A 485 8.17 -3.64 13.66
CA HIS A 485 8.41 -5.08 13.71
C HIS A 485 7.34 -5.88 12.97
N SER A 486 6.07 -5.50 13.11
CA SER A 486 4.95 -6.13 12.40
C SER A 486 5.05 -5.95 10.89
N LEU A 487 5.40 -4.74 10.42
CA LEU A 487 5.69 -4.46 9.01
C LEU A 487 6.87 -5.30 8.48
N ALA A 488 7.95 -5.41 9.26
CA ALA A 488 9.10 -6.21 8.87
C ALA A 488 8.73 -7.70 8.76
N HIS A 489 7.88 -8.21 9.66
CA HIS A 489 7.39 -9.58 9.60
C HIS A 489 6.48 -9.82 8.41
N LEU A 490 5.50 -8.93 8.18
CA LEU A 490 4.63 -8.96 7.01
C LEU A 490 5.46 -8.88 5.71
N GLY A 491 6.45 -7.98 5.65
CA GLY A 491 7.32 -7.81 4.49
C GLY A 491 8.21 -9.02 4.18
N ARG A 492 8.64 -9.78 5.19
CA ARG A 492 9.38 -11.03 4.96
C ARG A 492 8.51 -12.10 4.32
N ARG A 493 7.22 -12.15 4.66
CA ARG A 493 6.26 -13.11 4.10
C ARG A 493 5.77 -12.71 2.71
N GLN A 494 5.33 -11.47 2.55
CA GLN A 494 4.83 -10.94 1.28
C GLN A 494 5.94 -10.77 0.24
N GLY A 495 7.18 -10.52 0.69
CA GLY A 495 8.30 -10.17 -0.16
C GLY A 495 8.46 -8.66 -0.32
N ARG A 496 9.55 -8.28 -1.01
CA ARG A 496 9.85 -6.89 -1.35
C ARG A 496 9.07 -6.42 -2.57
N ARG A 497 8.81 -7.33 -3.52
CA ARG A 497 8.11 -7.06 -4.77
C ARG A 497 6.65 -7.48 -4.67
N ALA A 498 5.77 -6.64 -5.17
CA ALA A 498 4.35 -6.91 -5.28
C ALA A 498 4.08 -8.17 -6.12
N ARG A 499 3.12 -8.97 -5.70
CA ARG A 499 2.67 -10.15 -6.46
C ARG A 499 1.73 -9.77 -7.59
N TYR A 500 0.99 -8.68 -7.41
CA TYR A 500 -0.05 -8.22 -8.32
C TYR A 500 0.22 -6.82 -8.85
N ARG A 501 -0.43 -6.47 -9.95
CA ARG A 501 -0.50 -5.12 -10.50
C ARG A 501 -1.72 -4.41 -9.94
N GLY A 502 -1.59 -3.12 -9.65
CA GLY A 502 -2.66 -2.27 -9.14
C GLY A 502 -2.81 -2.27 -7.62
N VAL A 503 -3.33 -1.16 -7.09
CA VAL A 503 -3.51 -0.91 -5.65
C VAL A 503 -4.43 -1.96 -5.02
N ARG A 504 -5.59 -2.20 -5.64
CA ARG A 504 -6.64 -3.05 -5.04
C ARG A 504 -6.21 -4.51 -4.87
N LYS A 505 -5.51 -5.08 -5.88
CA LYS A 505 -5.00 -6.46 -5.81
C LYS A 505 -3.86 -6.59 -4.81
N ASN A 506 -3.02 -5.56 -4.69
CA ASN A 506 -1.97 -5.54 -3.68
C ASN A 506 -2.52 -5.35 -2.26
N LEU A 507 -3.63 -4.61 -2.10
CA LEU A 507 -4.33 -4.53 -0.82
C LEU A 507 -4.87 -5.89 -0.37
N PHE A 508 -5.46 -6.67 -1.28
CA PHE A 508 -5.84 -8.05 -1.01
C PHE A 508 -4.64 -8.88 -0.51
N ASP A 509 -3.48 -8.75 -1.15
CA ASP A 509 -2.27 -9.49 -0.76
C ASP A 509 -1.75 -9.08 0.63
N VAL A 510 -1.81 -7.78 0.96
CA VAL A 510 -1.48 -7.28 2.30
C VAL A 510 -2.47 -7.82 3.34
N ARG A 511 -3.79 -7.78 3.07
CA ARG A 511 -4.85 -8.24 3.99
C ARG A 511 -4.75 -9.73 4.29
N ARG A 512 -4.58 -10.59 3.27
CA ARG A 512 -4.42 -12.05 3.50
C ARG A 512 -3.13 -12.37 4.26
N THR A 513 -2.05 -11.64 3.99
CA THR A 513 -0.79 -11.80 4.72
C THR A 513 -0.92 -11.34 6.17
N ALA A 514 -1.64 -10.23 6.41
CA ALA A 514 -1.98 -9.74 7.74
C ALA A 514 -2.87 -10.74 8.52
N ALA A 515 -3.84 -11.36 7.85
CA ALA A 515 -4.67 -12.42 8.44
C ALA A 515 -3.81 -13.60 8.91
N VAL A 516 -2.87 -14.05 8.12
CA VAL A 516 -1.92 -15.11 8.50
C VAL A 516 -1.06 -14.68 9.70
N GLN A 517 -0.57 -13.44 9.73
CA GLN A 517 0.21 -12.91 10.85
C GLN A 517 -0.61 -12.86 12.14
N ASN A 518 -1.90 -12.52 12.05
CA ASN A 518 -2.82 -12.58 13.19
C ASN A 518 -2.98 -14.00 13.72
N LEU A 519 -3.20 -14.98 12.84
CA LEU A 519 -3.31 -16.40 13.20
C LEU A 519 -2.04 -16.93 13.89
N GLU A 520 -0.86 -16.52 13.42
CA GLU A 520 0.41 -16.84 14.10
C GLU A 520 0.53 -16.19 15.48
N THR A 521 0.02 -14.96 15.62
CA THR A 521 0.02 -14.24 16.90
C THR A 521 -0.89 -14.92 17.91
N VAL A 522 -2.10 -15.31 17.48
CA VAL A 522 -3.06 -16.09 18.30
C VAL A 522 -2.43 -17.41 18.72
N HIS A 523 -1.87 -18.17 17.77
CA HIS A 523 -1.24 -19.46 18.04
C HIS A 523 -0.08 -19.35 19.07
N ARG A 524 0.80 -18.36 18.91
CA ARG A 524 1.90 -18.13 19.89
C ARG A 524 1.39 -17.81 21.29
N ARG A 525 0.33 -17.01 21.38
CA ARG A 525 -0.26 -16.63 22.68
C ARG A 525 -0.89 -17.82 23.39
N LEU A 526 -1.61 -18.68 22.67
CA LEU A 526 -2.16 -19.92 23.23
C LEU A 526 -1.07 -20.84 23.78
N GLY A 527 0.03 -21.04 23.05
CA GLY A 527 1.16 -21.84 23.52
C GLY A 527 1.83 -21.31 24.79
N VAL A 528 1.91 -19.99 24.95
CA VAL A 528 2.42 -19.35 26.19
C VAL A 528 1.46 -19.58 27.35
N THR A 529 0.15 -19.46 27.12
CA THR A 529 -0.89 -19.66 28.15
C THR A 529 -0.89 -21.10 28.64
N GLU A 530 -0.83 -22.10 27.74
CA GLU A 530 -0.75 -23.51 28.11
C GLU A 530 0.54 -23.86 28.88
N ALA A 531 1.68 -23.31 28.46
CA ALA A 531 2.95 -23.49 29.16
C ALA A 531 2.95 -22.84 30.55
N GLY A 532 2.29 -21.68 30.70
CA GLY A 532 2.08 -21.01 31.99
C GLY A 532 1.22 -21.84 32.93
N LEU A 533 0.11 -22.38 32.46
CA LEU A 533 -0.77 -23.27 33.23
C LEU A 533 -0.07 -24.56 33.67
N ARG A 534 0.75 -25.17 32.82
CA ARG A 534 1.53 -26.39 33.14
C ARG A 534 2.65 -26.14 34.16
N ARG A 535 3.16 -24.89 34.30
CA ARG A 535 4.16 -24.54 35.33
C ARG A 535 3.52 -24.14 36.65
N ALA A 536 2.24 -23.78 36.67
CA ALA A 536 1.48 -23.41 37.85
C ALA A 536 0.73 -24.61 38.46
N ALA A 537 0.58 -25.71 37.73
CA ALA A 537 0.10 -27.01 38.18
C ALA A 537 1.29 -27.92 38.56
#